data_e6b9f07119022a88cc65f5e38c8f14ff
#
_entry.id   e6b9f07119022a88cc65f5e38c8f14ff
#
_cell.length_a   1.000
_cell.length_b   1.000
_cell.length_c   1.000
_cell.angle_alpha   90.00
_cell.angle_beta   90.00
_cell.angle_gamma   90.00
#
_symmetry.space_group_name_H-M   'P 1'
#
loop_
_entity.id
_entity.type
_entity.pdbx_description
1 polymer ?
#
loop_
_entity_poly.entity_id
_entity_poly.type
_entity_poly.pdbx_seq_one_letter_code
_entity_poly.pdbx_strand_id
1 'polypeptide(L)'
;MAHLTSLKKSLSDWNDSNQNHRAEIKWLLIVTAAFCSFLLIFSLHRYYTFYASYDHGLFNQIFWNNLHRRWFQSSLTGEHAAAFVLNNEIPPVNFNHLGQHFVPNFLLWLPIYALFPSPVTLIVLQIGLMAAGGVVLYALARHYLAPTLSLLITAGYFGAHAVIGPTFANFYEHCQIPLFVFSALLAMEKQRWWLFWLMVAFTLGIREDTGIILFGIGLYLVLSRRHPWVGVALCGISFAYVAIITSVVSLHFSSNTPPPYMAGRFGQYVPGIESPTTLQVLWGMLTHPVEVLKSLLTPFDRRVMYLLGQWLPLAFVPAVAPASWIIAGVPLLTLLIQSGMSALVITIRYSVAIVPGIFYGAILWWASPSQRPVPELVKRSLWQTLGFTYRTRQLTPTFRRFWVVCIALSITLVTLSSPNQAFYFLLPESFNPWLYITLPRQWEHSQVLRDVIRVIPADASVAATTYLIPPLSTRREITRFPNLQLRDEQGQVKMMEYAVADLWRLDQYQPLFKGDHQRLSLIITRMDEMIAQKTYGLVQLQDGVVLLQKGVPSQPETLTAWAPLRQELLTSLEKTTLKRDRNRVSKPARV
;
A
#
# COMPACT_ATOMS: atom_id res chain seq x y z
N MET A 1 -6.77 27.73 -58.85
CA MET A 1 -6.47 26.31 -58.53
C MET A 1 -5.62 26.13 -57.30
N ALA A 2 -4.55 26.90 -57.07
CA ALA A 2 -3.69 26.74 -55.86
C ALA A 2 -4.40 26.90 -54.49
N HIS A 3 -5.41 27.78 -54.41
CA HIS A 3 -6.18 28.01 -53.17
C HIS A 3 -7.08 26.83 -52.78
N LEU A 4 -7.64 26.11 -53.77
CA LEU A 4 -8.49 24.92 -53.55
C LEU A 4 -7.67 23.68 -53.14
N THR A 5 -6.43 23.56 -53.64
CA THR A 5 -5.49 22.50 -53.24
C THR A 5 -4.96 22.70 -51.81
N SER A 6 -4.73 23.96 -51.39
CA SER A 6 -4.30 24.27 -50.02
C SER A 6 -5.41 24.02 -48.98
N LEU A 7 -6.67 24.37 -49.32
CA LEU A 7 -7.83 24.08 -48.47
C LEU A 7 -8.12 22.57 -48.34
N LYS A 8 -8.00 21.79 -49.43
CA LYS A 8 -8.14 20.32 -49.36
C LYS A 8 -7.04 19.67 -48.52
N LYS A 9 -5.82 20.16 -48.64
CA LYS A 9 -4.70 19.67 -47.82
C LYS A 9 -4.89 20.02 -46.34
N SER A 10 -5.31 21.24 -46.02
CA SER A 10 -5.63 21.66 -44.65
C SER A 10 -6.78 20.86 -44.03
N LEU A 11 -7.82 20.51 -44.81
CA LEU A 11 -8.93 19.68 -44.36
C LEU A 11 -8.53 18.21 -44.18
N SER A 12 -7.66 17.66 -45.04
CA SER A 12 -7.13 16.32 -44.87
C SER A 12 -6.23 16.24 -43.64
N ASP A 13 -5.32 17.19 -43.45
CA ASP A 13 -4.42 17.25 -42.29
C ASP A 13 -5.21 17.42 -40.95
N TRP A 14 -6.32 18.18 -40.97
CA TRP A 14 -7.22 18.34 -39.83
C TRP A 14 -8.00 17.05 -39.55
N ASN A 15 -8.50 16.34 -40.59
CA ASN A 15 -9.19 15.06 -40.43
C ASN A 15 -8.23 13.96 -39.91
N ASP A 16 -7.02 13.87 -40.45
CA ASP A 16 -6.00 12.91 -40.04
C ASP A 16 -5.54 13.18 -38.59
N SER A 17 -5.38 14.45 -38.22
CA SER A 17 -5.08 14.85 -36.82
C SER A 17 -6.21 14.46 -35.86
N ASN A 18 -7.47 14.65 -36.27
CA ASN A 18 -8.64 14.32 -35.44
C ASN A 18 -8.84 12.79 -35.31
N GLN A 19 -8.60 12.03 -36.40
CA GLN A 19 -8.65 10.56 -36.36
C GLN A 19 -7.54 9.99 -35.48
N ASN A 20 -6.32 10.50 -35.58
CA ASN A 20 -5.21 10.10 -34.72
C ASN A 20 -5.50 10.40 -33.23
N HIS A 21 -6.05 11.57 -32.92
CA HIS A 21 -6.42 11.94 -31.56
C HIS A 21 -7.51 11.03 -30.97
N ARG A 22 -8.54 10.69 -31.77
CA ARG A 22 -9.58 9.75 -31.37
C ARG A 22 -9.03 8.34 -31.11
N ALA A 23 -8.09 7.88 -31.94
CA ALA A 23 -7.44 6.59 -31.76
C ALA A 23 -6.60 6.54 -30.47
N GLU A 24 -5.89 7.63 -30.13
CA GLU A 24 -5.14 7.75 -28.89
C GLU A 24 -6.03 7.64 -27.65
N ILE A 25 -7.11 8.42 -27.62
CA ILE A 25 -8.07 8.40 -26.50
C ILE A 25 -8.70 7.01 -26.36
N LYS A 26 -9.05 6.38 -27.48
CA LYS A 26 -9.60 5.01 -27.47
C LYS A 26 -8.65 4.03 -26.80
N TRP A 27 -7.37 4.04 -27.16
CA TRP A 27 -6.38 3.14 -26.55
C TRP A 27 -6.13 3.44 -25.09
N LEU A 28 -6.08 4.72 -24.69
CA LEU A 28 -5.98 5.11 -23.28
C LEU A 28 -7.16 4.57 -22.48
N LEU A 29 -8.38 4.72 -23.00
CA LEU A 29 -9.59 4.21 -22.35
C LEU A 29 -9.58 2.68 -22.25
N ILE A 30 -9.16 1.96 -23.31
CA ILE A 30 -9.06 0.50 -23.30
C ILE A 30 -8.08 0.02 -22.22
N VAL A 31 -6.88 0.60 -22.17
CA VAL A 31 -5.85 0.19 -21.19
C VAL A 31 -6.30 0.53 -19.77
N THR A 32 -6.91 1.70 -19.56
CA THR A 32 -7.44 2.10 -18.25
C THR A 32 -8.61 1.19 -17.83
N ALA A 33 -9.54 0.90 -18.73
CA ALA A 33 -10.66 0.01 -18.45
C ALA A 33 -10.20 -1.42 -18.16
N ALA A 34 -9.23 -1.94 -18.91
CA ALA A 34 -8.63 -3.25 -18.64
C ALA A 34 -7.99 -3.33 -17.25
N PHE A 35 -7.23 -2.30 -16.85
CA PHE A 35 -6.66 -2.17 -15.51
C PHE A 35 -7.75 -2.15 -14.43
N CYS A 36 -8.75 -1.29 -14.57
CA CYS A 36 -9.85 -1.18 -13.61
C CYS A 36 -10.63 -2.51 -13.50
N SER A 37 -11.01 -3.11 -14.63
CA SER A 37 -11.78 -4.35 -14.63
C SER A 37 -11.01 -5.50 -14.00
N PHE A 38 -9.73 -5.67 -14.36
CA PHE A 38 -8.87 -6.68 -13.77
C PHE A 38 -8.80 -6.54 -12.24
N LEU A 39 -8.47 -5.35 -11.77
CA LEU A 39 -8.33 -5.10 -10.33
C LEU A 39 -9.67 -5.20 -9.58
N LEU A 40 -10.77 -4.71 -10.16
CA LEU A 40 -12.09 -4.83 -9.52
C LEU A 40 -12.50 -6.29 -9.35
N ILE A 41 -12.40 -7.10 -10.41
CA ILE A 41 -12.78 -8.52 -10.36
C ILE A 41 -12.02 -9.25 -9.25
N PHE A 42 -10.68 -9.12 -9.23
CA PHE A 42 -9.86 -9.87 -8.28
C PHE A 42 -9.90 -9.28 -6.86
N SER A 43 -9.97 -7.94 -6.70
CA SER A 43 -10.09 -7.33 -5.37
C SER A 43 -11.46 -7.61 -4.73
N LEU A 44 -12.53 -7.59 -5.51
CA LEU A 44 -13.86 -7.98 -5.02
C LEU A 44 -13.92 -9.46 -4.67
N HIS A 45 -13.33 -10.33 -5.51
CA HIS A 45 -13.20 -11.74 -5.19
C HIS A 45 -12.47 -11.94 -3.84
N ARG A 46 -11.30 -11.31 -3.64
CA ARG A 46 -10.58 -11.35 -2.35
C ARG A 46 -11.41 -10.87 -1.17
N TYR A 47 -12.15 -9.79 -1.34
CA TYR A 47 -13.02 -9.28 -0.27
C TYR A 47 -14.13 -10.27 0.07
N TYR A 48 -14.87 -10.75 -0.93
CA TYR A 48 -16.01 -11.67 -0.72
C TYR A 48 -15.60 -13.07 -0.31
N THR A 49 -14.36 -13.48 -0.52
CA THR A 49 -13.78 -14.72 0.00
C THR A 49 -13.00 -14.52 1.31
N PHE A 50 -13.13 -13.36 1.96
CA PHE A 50 -12.50 -13.01 3.24
C PHE A 50 -10.96 -13.03 3.19
N TYR A 51 -10.35 -12.64 2.07
CA TYR A 51 -8.90 -12.47 1.93
C TYR A 51 -8.43 -11.01 2.08
N ALA A 52 -9.33 -10.06 2.37
CA ALA A 52 -8.96 -8.70 2.72
C ALA A 52 -8.33 -8.66 4.13
N SER A 53 -7.28 -7.88 4.32
CA SER A 53 -6.54 -7.85 5.58
C SER A 53 -7.12 -6.89 6.61
N TYR A 54 -6.55 -6.95 7.82
CA TYR A 54 -6.85 -6.07 8.95
C TYR A 54 -6.87 -4.57 8.58
N ASP A 55 -5.86 -4.09 7.84
CA ASP A 55 -5.74 -2.67 7.48
C ASP A 55 -6.94 -2.16 6.68
N HIS A 56 -7.56 -3.02 5.85
CA HIS A 56 -8.76 -2.65 5.11
C HIS A 56 -9.95 -2.34 6.04
N GLY A 57 -10.12 -3.15 7.07
CA GLY A 57 -11.13 -2.91 8.10
C GLY A 57 -10.81 -1.70 8.97
N LEU A 58 -9.55 -1.49 9.32
CA LEU A 58 -9.09 -0.34 10.08
C LEU A 58 -9.44 0.97 9.35
N PHE A 59 -9.09 1.08 8.06
CA PHE A 59 -9.42 2.26 7.28
C PHE A 59 -10.94 2.43 7.09
N ASN A 60 -11.67 1.34 6.88
CA ASN A 60 -13.13 1.41 6.81
C ASN A 60 -13.73 1.94 8.12
N GLN A 61 -13.24 1.49 9.28
CA GLN A 61 -13.70 2.00 10.56
C GLN A 61 -13.44 3.51 10.72
N ILE A 62 -12.27 4.01 10.27
CA ILE A 62 -11.97 5.45 10.31
C ILE A 62 -12.97 6.24 9.45
N PHE A 63 -13.23 5.81 8.21
CA PHE A 63 -14.21 6.47 7.35
C PHE A 63 -15.61 6.42 7.95
N TRP A 64 -16.02 5.27 8.48
CA TRP A 64 -17.33 5.13 9.15
C TRP A 64 -17.44 6.03 10.38
N ASN A 65 -16.43 6.09 11.24
CA ASN A 65 -16.40 7.00 12.38
C ASN A 65 -16.42 8.48 11.96
N ASN A 66 -15.71 8.85 10.88
CA ASN A 66 -15.77 10.22 10.35
C ASN A 66 -17.17 10.63 9.90
N LEU A 67 -17.98 9.72 9.32
CA LEU A 67 -19.39 9.98 9.00
C LEU A 67 -20.22 10.27 10.26
N HIS A 68 -19.83 9.69 11.40
CA HIS A 68 -20.50 9.89 12.68
C HIS A 68 -19.87 11.01 13.53
N ARG A 69 -19.10 11.92 12.89
CA ARG A 69 -18.41 13.07 13.53
C ARG A 69 -17.37 12.66 14.60
N ARG A 70 -16.86 11.43 14.55
CA ARG A 70 -15.80 10.89 15.41
C ARG A 70 -14.49 10.93 14.63
N TRP A 71 -13.97 12.14 14.47
CA TRP A 71 -12.87 12.44 13.55
C TRP A 71 -11.62 11.59 13.81
N PHE A 72 -11.26 10.78 12.83
CA PHE A 72 -10.08 9.90 12.81
C PHE A 72 -9.99 8.89 13.96
N GLN A 73 -11.10 8.62 14.67
CA GLN A 73 -11.10 7.64 15.73
C GLN A 73 -11.19 6.20 15.19
N SER A 74 -10.45 5.28 15.84
CA SER A 74 -10.52 3.85 15.52
C SER A 74 -10.02 3.01 16.68
N SER A 75 -10.86 2.09 17.17
CA SER A 75 -10.46 1.10 18.18
C SER A 75 -9.40 0.13 17.62
N LEU A 76 -9.47 -0.18 16.30
CA LEU A 76 -8.47 -1.02 15.62
C LEU A 76 -7.10 -0.34 15.56
N THR A 77 -7.05 0.98 15.38
CA THR A 77 -5.77 1.70 15.46
C THR A 77 -5.20 1.69 16.86
N GLY A 78 -6.04 1.72 17.90
CA GLY A 78 -5.62 1.63 19.31
C GLY A 78 -4.80 0.38 19.61
N GLU A 79 -5.06 -0.74 18.93
CA GLU A 79 -4.28 -1.98 19.05
C GLU A 79 -2.86 -1.89 18.44
N HIS A 80 -2.53 -0.82 17.73
CA HIS A 80 -1.20 -0.52 17.21
C HIS A 80 -0.47 0.58 18.01
N ALA A 81 -1.15 1.16 19.00
CA ALA A 81 -0.55 2.17 19.87
C ALA A 81 0.59 1.58 20.72
N ALA A 82 1.58 2.40 21.05
CA ALA A 82 2.71 1.99 21.90
C ALA A 82 2.24 1.45 23.26
N ALA A 83 1.26 2.09 23.87
CA ALA A 83 0.67 1.67 25.14
C ALA A 83 0.14 0.22 25.10
N PHE A 84 -0.53 -0.18 24.01
CA PHE A 84 -1.00 -1.55 23.83
C PHE A 84 0.15 -2.51 23.49
N VAL A 85 1.00 -2.14 22.52
CA VAL A 85 2.03 -3.04 21.98
C VAL A 85 3.18 -3.29 22.97
N LEU A 86 3.60 -2.26 23.70
CA LEU A 86 4.76 -2.32 24.61
C LEU A 86 4.35 -2.56 26.06
N ASN A 87 3.26 -1.93 26.51
CA ASN A 87 2.84 -1.96 27.91
C ASN A 87 1.66 -2.90 28.18
N ASN A 88 1.10 -3.53 27.13
CA ASN A 88 -0.08 -4.40 27.23
C ASN A 88 -1.32 -3.69 27.81
N GLU A 89 -1.42 -2.38 27.62
CA GLU A 89 -2.57 -1.59 28.07
C GLU A 89 -3.80 -1.86 27.21
N ILE A 90 -4.99 -1.76 27.83
CA ILE A 90 -6.24 -1.95 27.10
C ILE A 90 -6.46 -0.78 26.15
N PRO A 91 -6.67 -1.01 24.83
CA PRO A 91 -6.82 0.06 23.86
C PRO A 91 -8.12 0.85 24.08
N PRO A 92 -8.13 2.18 23.90
CA PRO A 92 -9.35 2.98 24.00
C PRO A 92 -10.16 2.94 22.68
N VAL A 93 -11.48 3.02 22.79
CA VAL A 93 -12.41 3.05 21.65
C VAL A 93 -12.22 4.29 20.77
N ASN A 94 -11.78 5.39 21.37
CA ASN A 94 -11.62 6.70 20.75
C ASN A 94 -10.18 7.04 20.37
N PHE A 95 -9.30 6.03 20.22
CA PHE A 95 -7.92 6.27 19.80
C PHE A 95 -7.88 7.04 18.47
N ASN A 96 -7.14 8.14 18.44
CA ASN A 96 -7.05 8.98 17.25
C ASN A 96 -5.95 8.47 16.30
N HIS A 97 -6.34 8.09 15.09
CA HIS A 97 -5.43 7.57 14.07
C HIS A 97 -4.32 8.57 13.66
N LEU A 98 -4.57 9.88 13.80
CA LEU A 98 -3.56 10.91 13.51
C LEU A 98 -2.32 10.81 14.41
N GLY A 99 -2.42 10.12 15.55
CA GLY A 99 -1.28 9.77 16.38
C GLY A 99 -0.39 8.67 15.79
N GLN A 100 -0.92 7.85 14.89
CA GLN A 100 -0.16 6.82 14.19
C GLN A 100 0.28 7.28 12.80
N HIS A 101 -0.67 7.81 12.01
CA HIS A 101 -0.44 8.35 10.67
C HIS A 101 -1.28 9.60 10.44
N PHE A 102 -0.66 10.65 9.96
CA PHE A 102 -1.33 11.91 9.67
C PHE A 102 -1.96 11.89 8.27
N VAL A 103 -3.26 11.62 8.18
CA VAL A 103 -4.00 11.32 6.93
C VAL A 103 -5.21 12.24 6.70
N PRO A 104 -5.07 13.58 6.76
CA PRO A 104 -6.22 14.50 6.66
C PRO A 104 -7.01 14.36 5.35
N ASN A 105 -6.39 13.89 4.26
CA ASN A 105 -7.06 13.68 2.98
C ASN A 105 -8.19 12.64 3.02
N PHE A 106 -8.35 11.85 4.07
CA PHE A 106 -9.51 10.98 4.20
C PHE A 106 -10.81 11.79 4.19
N LEU A 107 -10.79 13.02 4.71
CA LEU A 107 -11.95 13.91 4.66
C LEU A 107 -12.31 14.34 3.23
N LEU A 108 -11.33 14.43 2.33
CA LEU A 108 -11.58 14.73 0.91
C LEU A 108 -12.43 13.64 0.23
N TRP A 109 -12.26 12.39 0.64
CA TRP A 109 -12.94 11.24 0.06
C TRP A 109 -14.20 10.83 0.84
N LEU A 110 -14.45 11.46 1.99
CA LEU A 110 -15.60 11.17 2.84
C LEU A 110 -16.95 11.33 2.12
N PRO A 111 -17.17 12.35 1.24
CA PRO A 111 -18.42 12.45 0.49
C PRO A 111 -18.67 11.24 -0.44
N ILE A 112 -17.64 10.68 -1.05
CA ILE A 112 -17.76 9.47 -1.90
C ILE A 112 -18.10 8.26 -1.02
N TYR A 113 -17.42 8.10 0.11
CA TYR A 113 -17.71 7.03 1.05
C TYR A 113 -19.13 7.13 1.63
N ALA A 114 -19.62 8.35 1.85
CA ALA A 114 -20.97 8.60 2.38
C ALA A 114 -22.10 8.09 1.47
N LEU A 115 -21.87 8.00 0.15
CA LEU A 115 -22.85 7.46 -0.79
C LEU A 115 -23.10 5.96 -0.57
N PHE A 116 -22.05 5.21 -0.23
CA PHE A 116 -22.08 3.77 0.02
C PHE A 116 -21.08 3.44 1.14
N PRO A 117 -21.44 3.60 2.42
CA PRO A 117 -20.54 3.40 3.56
C PRO A 117 -20.21 1.91 3.77
N SER A 118 -19.22 1.43 3.03
CA SER A 118 -18.83 0.01 2.97
C SER A 118 -17.35 -0.14 2.69
N PRO A 119 -16.69 -1.20 3.17
CA PRO A 119 -15.32 -1.55 2.77
C PRO A 119 -15.14 -1.66 1.25
N VAL A 120 -16.17 -2.09 0.52
CA VAL A 120 -16.14 -2.19 -0.96
C VAL A 120 -15.92 -0.82 -1.61
N THR A 121 -16.48 0.24 -1.06
CA THR A 121 -16.29 1.61 -1.56
C THR A 121 -14.82 2.02 -1.54
N LEU A 122 -14.08 1.60 -0.54
CA LEU A 122 -12.63 1.88 -0.45
C LEU A 122 -11.84 1.11 -1.53
N ILE A 123 -12.27 -0.10 -1.91
CA ILE A 123 -11.67 -0.84 -3.04
C ILE A 123 -11.88 -0.06 -4.35
N VAL A 124 -13.11 0.36 -4.61
CA VAL A 124 -13.45 1.12 -5.82
C VAL A 124 -12.70 2.46 -5.84
N LEU A 125 -12.66 3.17 -4.72
CA LEU A 125 -11.94 4.43 -4.56
C LEU A 125 -10.44 4.26 -4.85
N GLN A 126 -9.79 3.26 -4.29
CA GLN A 126 -8.37 2.99 -4.53
C GLN A 126 -8.07 2.76 -6.01
N ILE A 127 -8.84 1.87 -6.66
CA ILE A 127 -8.67 1.56 -8.08
C ILE A 127 -8.91 2.81 -8.93
N GLY A 128 -9.95 3.59 -8.62
CA GLY A 128 -10.26 4.84 -9.30
C GLY A 128 -9.15 5.89 -9.19
N LEU A 129 -8.57 6.06 -8.00
CA LEU A 129 -7.47 7.00 -7.76
C LEU A 129 -6.19 6.60 -8.51
N MET A 130 -5.84 5.31 -8.48
CA MET A 130 -4.69 4.80 -9.23
C MET A 130 -4.91 4.91 -10.74
N ALA A 131 -6.11 4.65 -11.24
CA ALA A 131 -6.47 4.81 -12.65
C ALA A 131 -6.41 6.29 -13.07
N ALA A 132 -6.95 7.19 -12.26
CA ALA A 132 -6.87 8.64 -12.49
C ALA A 132 -5.42 9.13 -12.54
N GLY A 133 -4.54 8.62 -11.65
CA GLY A 133 -3.11 8.88 -11.69
C GLY A 133 -2.47 8.49 -13.03
N GLY A 134 -2.85 7.33 -13.59
CA GLY A 134 -2.38 6.87 -14.91
C GLY A 134 -2.87 7.76 -16.06
N VAL A 135 -4.10 8.25 -16.00
CA VAL A 135 -4.65 9.20 -17.00
C VAL A 135 -3.91 10.54 -16.93
N VAL A 136 -3.64 11.05 -15.73
CA VAL A 136 -2.83 12.28 -15.55
C VAL A 136 -1.40 12.07 -16.02
N LEU A 137 -0.80 10.90 -15.75
CA LEU A 137 0.52 10.54 -16.29
C LEU A 137 0.54 10.57 -17.82
N TYR A 138 -0.51 10.05 -18.49
CA TYR A 138 -0.65 10.16 -19.94
C TYR A 138 -0.63 11.63 -20.39
N ALA A 139 -1.41 12.49 -19.74
CA ALA A 139 -1.45 13.91 -20.07
C ALA A 139 -0.08 14.60 -19.84
N LEU A 140 0.64 14.20 -18.79
CA LEU A 140 2.00 14.67 -18.50
C LEU A 140 3.00 14.19 -19.58
N ALA A 141 2.93 12.94 -19.97
CA ALA A 141 3.76 12.37 -21.04
C ALA A 141 3.47 13.05 -22.39
N ARG A 142 2.19 13.28 -22.72
CA ARG A 142 1.75 13.98 -23.96
C ARG A 142 2.21 15.44 -24.04
N HIS A 143 2.54 16.03 -22.91
CA HIS A 143 3.13 17.38 -22.90
C HIS A 143 4.50 17.41 -23.61
N TYR A 144 5.23 16.29 -23.58
CA TYR A 144 6.60 16.16 -24.10
C TYR A 144 6.73 15.23 -25.30
N LEU A 145 5.92 14.18 -25.37
CA LEU A 145 6.17 13.00 -26.18
C LEU A 145 5.06 12.75 -27.20
N ALA A 146 5.42 12.03 -28.25
CA ALA A 146 4.47 11.52 -29.24
C ALA A 146 3.47 10.53 -28.61
N PRO A 147 2.27 10.35 -29.20
CA PRO A 147 1.19 9.51 -28.68
C PRO A 147 1.61 8.10 -28.31
N THR A 148 2.27 7.42 -29.23
CA THR A 148 2.70 6.02 -29.04
C THR A 148 3.61 5.85 -27.82
N LEU A 149 4.54 6.79 -27.62
CA LEU A 149 5.49 6.75 -26.51
C LEU A 149 4.78 7.06 -25.19
N SER A 150 3.86 8.03 -25.21
CA SER A 150 3.02 8.36 -24.05
C SER A 150 2.13 7.17 -23.63
N LEU A 151 1.53 6.47 -24.60
CA LEU A 151 0.75 5.26 -24.34
C LEU A 151 1.61 4.12 -23.78
N LEU A 152 2.83 3.92 -24.27
CA LEU A 152 3.74 2.90 -23.72
C LEU A 152 4.14 3.19 -22.27
N ILE A 153 4.41 4.46 -21.94
CA ILE A 153 4.70 4.88 -20.56
C ILE A 153 3.48 4.62 -19.67
N THR A 154 2.28 4.99 -20.12
CA THR A 154 1.05 4.79 -19.37
C THR A 154 0.69 3.31 -19.24
N ALA A 155 0.88 2.51 -20.29
CA ALA A 155 0.72 1.06 -20.22
C ALA A 155 1.75 0.43 -19.26
N GLY A 156 2.99 0.94 -19.26
CA GLY A 156 4.01 0.56 -18.28
C GLY A 156 3.60 0.88 -16.85
N TYR A 157 2.94 2.03 -16.60
CA TYR A 157 2.39 2.37 -15.30
C TYR A 157 1.31 1.37 -14.88
N PHE A 158 0.32 1.11 -15.72
CA PHE A 158 -0.75 0.16 -15.42
C PHE A 158 -0.26 -1.29 -15.33
N GLY A 159 0.90 -1.61 -15.91
CA GLY A 159 1.55 -2.92 -15.80
C GLY A 159 2.63 -3.02 -14.71
N ALA A 160 2.89 -1.94 -13.95
CA ALA A 160 3.98 -1.92 -12.98
C ALA A 160 3.66 -2.71 -11.70
N HIS A 161 4.64 -3.45 -11.19
CA HIS A 161 4.56 -4.16 -9.90
C HIS A 161 4.16 -3.22 -8.77
N ALA A 162 4.78 -2.02 -8.72
CA ALA A 162 4.54 -0.99 -7.72
C ALA A 162 3.16 -0.29 -7.85
N VAL A 163 2.39 -0.62 -8.88
CA VAL A 163 1.03 -0.12 -9.12
C VAL A 163 0.01 -1.23 -8.91
N ILE A 164 0.13 -2.35 -9.63
CA ILE A 164 -0.82 -3.47 -9.54
C ILE A 164 -0.82 -4.07 -8.13
N GLY A 165 0.35 -4.42 -7.58
CA GLY A 165 0.46 -5.11 -6.30
C GLY A 165 -0.19 -4.35 -5.14
N PRO A 166 0.18 -3.07 -4.88
CA PRO A 166 -0.46 -2.28 -3.84
C PRO A 166 -1.95 -2.05 -4.05
N THR A 167 -2.38 -1.83 -5.31
CA THR A 167 -3.80 -1.62 -5.62
C THR A 167 -4.63 -2.88 -5.38
N PHE A 168 -4.05 -4.04 -5.62
CA PHE A 168 -4.70 -5.33 -5.42
C PHE A 168 -4.78 -5.75 -3.95
N ALA A 169 -3.87 -5.29 -3.09
CA ALA A 169 -3.77 -5.75 -1.70
C ALA A 169 -4.97 -5.33 -0.84
N ASN A 170 -5.05 -4.06 -0.50
CA ASN A 170 -6.08 -3.44 0.35
C ASN A 170 -6.10 -1.94 0.09
N PHE A 171 -7.12 -1.24 0.60
CA PHE A 171 -7.09 0.21 0.60
C PHE A 171 -5.93 0.73 1.45
N TYR A 172 -5.18 1.67 0.89
CA TYR A 172 -4.14 2.44 1.59
C TYR A 172 -4.13 3.89 1.15
N GLU A 173 -3.77 4.77 2.04
CA GLU A 173 -3.63 6.21 1.80
C GLU A 173 -2.72 6.56 0.62
N HIS A 174 -1.68 5.75 0.38
CA HIS A 174 -0.69 5.93 -0.70
C HIS A 174 -1.28 5.86 -2.13
N CYS A 175 -2.48 5.29 -2.31
CA CYS A 175 -3.12 5.22 -3.63
C CYS A 175 -3.39 6.60 -4.25
N GLN A 176 -3.36 7.67 -3.45
CA GLN A 176 -3.53 9.05 -3.87
C GLN A 176 -2.26 9.65 -4.49
N ILE A 177 -1.08 9.08 -4.18
CA ILE A 177 0.23 9.64 -4.59
C ILE A 177 0.33 9.85 -6.10
N PRO A 178 0.03 8.87 -6.98
CA PRO A 178 0.16 9.07 -8.42
C PRO A 178 -0.73 10.20 -8.93
N LEU A 179 -1.97 10.29 -8.44
CA LEU A 179 -2.90 11.33 -8.86
C LEU A 179 -2.37 12.72 -8.53
N PHE A 180 -2.03 12.98 -7.27
CA PHE A 180 -1.66 14.32 -6.83
C PHE A 180 -0.26 14.72 -7.30
N VAL A 181 0.71 13.80 -7.25
CA VAL A 181 2.08 14.10 -7.67
C VAL A 181 2.17 14.31 -9.18
N PHE A 182 1.54 13.46 -10.01
CA PHE A 182 1.53 13.69 -11.45
C PHE A 182 0.73 14.94 -11.83
N SER A 183 -0.34 15.27 -11.08
CA SER A 183 -1.08 16.52 -11.28
C SER A 183 -0.23 17.74 -10.93
N ALA A 184 0.56 17.70 -9.84
CA ALA A 184 1.50 18.75 -9.48
C ALA A 184 2.54 18.94 -10.59
N LEU A 185 3.17 17.87 -11.05
CA LEU A 185 4.15 17.91 -12.13
C LEU A 185 3.55 18.46 -13.42
N LEU A 186 2.35 18.03 -13.79
CA LEU A 186 1.65 18.55 -14.98
C LEU A 186 1.30 20.04 -14.85
N ALA A 187 0.86 20.47 -13.68
CA ALA A 187 0.57 21.87 -13.39
C ALA A 187 1.84 22.73 -13.47
N MET A 188 2.96 22.24 -12.93
CA MET A 188 4.28 22.87 -13.04
C MET A 188 4.71 23.01 -14.51
N GLU A 189 4.62 21.95 -15.29
CA GLU A 189 5.00 21.98 -16.72
C GLU A 189 4.12 22.94 -17.54
N LYS A 190 2.85 23.08 -17.15
CA LYS A 190 1.92 24.05 -17.77
C LYS A 190 2.01 25.46 -17.15
N GLN A 191 2.96 25.70 -16.24
CA GLN A 191 3.15 26.98 -15.54
C GLN A 191 1.91 27.44 -14.74
N ARG A 192 1.05 26.50 -14.30
CA ARG A 192 -0.13 26.78 -13.48
C ARG A 192 0.22 26.66 -12.00
N TRP A 193 0.97 27.66 -11.49
CA TRP A 193 1.58 27.60 -10.17
C TRP A 193 0.59 27.46 -9.01
N TRP A 194 -0.60 28.08 -9.10
CA TRP A 194 -1.62 27.92 -8.06
C TRP A 194 -2.09 26.47 -7.93
N LEU A 195 -2.28 25.79 -9.10
CA LEU A 195 -2.66 24.39 -9.12
C LEU A 195 -1.51 23.48 -8.65
N PHE A 196 -0.27 23.84 -9.00
CA PHE A 196 0.91 23.13 -8.51
C PHE A 196 0.93 23.11 -6.97
N TRP A 197 0.83 24.28 -6.32
CA TRP A 197 0.86 24.38 -4.86
C TRP A 197 -0.37 23.73 -4.21
N LEU A 198 -1.53 23.78 -4.84
CA LEU A 198 -2.72 23.06 -4.37
C LEU A 198 -2.48 21.54 -4.39
N MET A 199 -1.90 20.99 -5.47
CA MET A 199 -1.58 19.56 -5.55
C MET A 199 -0.44 19.16 -4.59
N VAL A 200 0.51 20.05 -4.33
CA VAL A 200 1.53 19.87 -3.29
C VAL A 200 0.86 19.76 -1.91
N ALA A 201 -0.08 20.65 -1.59
CA ALA A 201 -0.83 20.59 -0.33
C ALA A 201 -1.61 19.27 -0.18
N PHE A 202 -2.30 18.82 -1.24
CA PHE A 202 -2.97 17.53 -1.23
C PHE A 202 -1.97 16.36 -1.12
N THR A 203 -0.80 16.45 -1.73
CA THR A 203 0.24 15.41 -1.57
C THR A 203 0.71 15.32 -0.12
N LEU A 204 0.95 16.45 0.54
CA LEU A 204 1.30 16.49 1.96
C LEU A 204 0.18 15.91 2.85
N GLY A 205 -1.08 16.18 2.51
CA GLY A 205 -2.24 15.66 3.25
C GLY A 205 -2.48 14.15 3.09
N ILE A 206 -1.74 13.43 2.25
CA ILE A 206 -1.88 11.97 2.12
C ILE A 206 -1.39 11.25 3.37
N ARG A 207 -0.16 11.62 3.81
CA ARG A 207 0.52 11.02 4.96
C ARG A 207 1.76 11.83 5.34
N GLU A 208 2.22 11.68 6.58
CA GLU A 208 3.39 12.39 7.12
C GLU A 208 4.68 12.22 6.30
N ASP A 209 4.88 11.08 5.65
CA ASP A 209 6.10 10.74 4.90
C ASP A 209 6.06 11.16 3.41
N THR A 210 4.93 11.63 2.90
CA THR A 210 4.84 12.04 1.48
C THR A 210 5.63 13.32 1.17
N GLY A 211 5.99 14.11 2.17
CA GLY A 211 6.96 15.19 2.04
C GLY A 211 8.31 14.71 1.46
N ILE A 212 8.71 13.47 1.72
CA ILE A 212 9.94 12.88 1.19
C ILE A 212 9.94 12.81 -0.35
N ILE A 213 8.77 12.53 -0.96
CA ILE A 213 8.59 12.51 -2.42
C ILE A 213 8.78 13.92 -2.98
N LEU A 214 8.14 14.89 -2.35
CA LEU A 214 8.20 16.30 -2.76
C LEU A 214 9.61 16.87 -2.58
N PHE A 215 10.32 16.44 -1.54
CA PHE A 215 11.72 16.81 -1.35
C PHE A 215 12.59 16.33 -2.52
N GLY A 216 12.40 15.09 -3.00
CA GLY A 216 13.08 14.55 -4.18
C GLY A 216 12.79 15.37 -5.45
N ILE A 217 11.54 15.81 -5.65
CA ILE A 217 11.16 16.71 -6.75
C ILE A 217 11.83 18.08 -6.58
N GLY A 218 11.81 18.64 -5.38
CA GLY A 218 12.48 19.91 -5.06
C GLY A 218 13.97 19.87 -5.36
N LEU A 219 14.65 18.81 -4.93
CA LEU A 219 16.07 18.58 -5.20
C LEU A 219 16.36 18.54 -6.71
N TYR A 220 15.51 17.83 -7.48
CA TYR A 220 15.62 17.81 -8.94
C TYR A 220 15.48 19.22 -9.54
N LEU A 221 14.52 20.03 -9.09
CA LEU A 221 14.30 21.39 -9.61
C LEU A 221 15.49 22.29 -9.33
N VAL A 222 16.13 22.15 -8.17
CA VAL A 222 17.36 22.88 -7.82
C VAL A 222 18.53 22.44 -8.71
N LEU A 223 18.81 21.15 -8.77
CA LEU A 223 19.96 20.59 -9.48
C LEU A 223 19.86 20.75 -11.00
N SER A 224 18.65 20.63 -11.56
CA SER A 224 18.39 20.86 -12.98
C SER A 224 18.36 22.33 -13.38
N ARG A 225 18.33 23.24 -12.40
CA ARG A 225 18.18 24.70 -12.58
C ARG A 225 16.94 25.11 -13.37
N ARG A 226 15.91 24.25 -13.47
CA ARG A 226 14.68 24.58 -14.18
C ARG A 226 13.83 25.60 -13.44
N HIS A 227 13.64 25.41 -12.13
CA HIS A 227 12.93 26.30 -11.22
C HIS A 227 13.60 26.26 -9.84
N PRO A 228 14.84 26.79 -9.68
CA PRO A 228 15.63 26.58 -8.48
C PRO A 228 14.97 27.11 -7.20
N TRP A 229 14.33 28.28 -7.27
CA TRP A 229 13.64 28.86 -6.10
C TRP A 229 12.40 28.07 -5.68
N VAL A 230 11.62 27.56 -6.65
CA VAL A 230 10.50 26.63 -6.38
C VAL A 230 11.04 25.35 -5.74
N GLY A 231 12.17 24.85 -6.25
CA GLY A 231 12.83 23.67 -5.69
C GLY A 231 13.28 23.87 -4.25
N VAL A 232 13.92 25.01 -3.93
CA VAL A 232 14.33 25.36 -2.56
C VAL A 232 13.10 25.47 -1.64
N ALA A 233 12.05 26.18 -2.09
CA ALA A 233 10.81 26.31 -1.33
C ALA A 233 10.17 24.93 -1.07
N LEU A 234 10.12 24.07 -2.09
CA LEU A 234 9.54 22.73 -1.98
C LEU A 234 10.35 21.85 -1.02
N CYS A 235 11.69 21.89 -1.07
CA CYS A 235 12.54 21.17 -0.11
C CYS A 235 12.31 21.67 1.33
N GLY A 236 12.27 22.99 1.52
CA GLY A 236 12.04 23.60 2.84
C GLY A 236 10.68 23.24 3.43
N ILE A 237 9.62 23.38 2.64
CA ILE A 237 8.25 23.02 3.05
C ILE A 237 8.15 21.52 3.38
N SER A 238 8.73 20.67 2.53
CA SER A 238 8.70 19.22 2.73
C SER A 238 9.43 18.79 4.01
N PHE A 239 10.61 19.34 4.24
CA PHE A 239 11.39 19.07 5.46
C PHE A 239 10.65 19.55 6.71
N ALA A 240 10.19 20.81 6.70
CA ALA A 240 9.45 21.40 7.83
C ALA A 240 8.17 20.61 8.12
N TYR A 241 7.42 20.21 7.08
CA TYR A 241 6.22 19.40 7.22
C TYR A 241 6.52 18.07 7.91
N VAL A 242 7.46 17.28 7.39
CA VAL A 242 7.81 15.98 7.99
C VAL A 242 8.25 16.16 9.44
N ALA A 243 9.13 17.15 9.71
CA ALA A 243 9.62 17.41 11.06
C ALA A 243 8.50 17.82 12.04
N ILE A 244 7.63 18.75 11.65
CA ILE A 244 6.52 19.22 12.50
C ILE A 244 5.50 18.10 12.73
N ILE A 245 5.06 17.43 11.67
CA ILE A 245 4.03 16.41 11.79
C ILE A 245 4.52 15.25 12.66
N THR A 246 5.73 14.73 12.44
CA THR A 246 6.22 13.57 13.19
C THR A 246 6.67 13.90 14.61
N SER A 247 7.16 15.12 14.87
CA SER A 247 7.71 15.48 16.18
C SER A 247 6.74 16.26 17.09
N VAL A 248 5.66 16.81 16.53
CA VAL A 248 4.69 17.60 17.29
C VAL A 248 3.28 17.06 17.14
N VAL A 249 2.74 17.02 15.90
CA VAL A 249 1.33 16.72 15.67
C VAL A 249 1.00 15.26 16.02
N SER A 250 1.76 14.30 15.48
CA SER A 250 1.51 12.88 15.75
C SER A 250 1.72 12.53 17.23
N LEU A 251 2.72 13.14 17.88
CA LEU A 251 2.95 12.92 19.31
C LEU A 251 1.80 13.46 20.18
N HIS A 252 1.23 14.60 19.82
CA HIS A 252 0.06 15.14 20.52
C HIS A 252 -1.12 14.16 20.52
N PHE A 253 -1.39 13.49 19.39
CA PHE A 253 -2.48 12.51 19.28
C PHE A 253 -2.13 11.10 19.81
N SER A 254 -0.85 10.79 20.06
CA SER A 254 -0.37 9.50 20.57
C SER A 254 0.04 9.53 22.05
N SER A 255 -0.47 10.50 22.82
CA SER A 255 -0.09 10.64 24.24
C SER A 255 1.44 10.81 24.43
N ASN A 256 2.08 11.54 23.53
CA ASN A 256 3.52 11.83 23.50
C ASN A 256 4.45 10.59 23.37
N THR A 257 3.90 9.48 22.89
CA THR A 257 4.69 8.27 22.65
C THR A 257 4.87 8.03 21.14
N PRO A 258 6.11 7.95 20.62
CA PRO A 258 6.36 7.64 19.21
C PRO A 258 5.80 6.27 18.82
N PRO A 259 5.36 6.08 17.56
CA PRO A 259 4.83 4.80 17.12
C PRO A 259 5.87 3.68 17.19
N PRO A 260 5.52 2.47 17.69
CA PRO A 260 6.46 1.35 17.89
C PRO A 260 7.16 0.88 16.62
N TYR A 261 6.54 1.09 15.46
CA TYR A 261 7.13 0.69 14.18
C TYR A 261 8.44 1.42 13.85
N MET A 262 8.71 2.57 14.48
CA MET A 262 9.96 3.30 14.26
C MET A 262 11.17 2.49 14.73
N ALA A 263 11.11 1.87 15.91
CA ALA A 263 12.16 0.97 16.39
C ALA A 263 12.31 -0.25 15.47
N GLY A 264 11.20 -0.84 15.02
CA GLY A 264 11.22 -1.98 14.11
C GLY A 264 11.85 -1.70 12.75
N ARG A 265 11.83 -0.44 12.29
CA ARG A 265 12.36 -0.04 10.98
C ARG A 265 13.76 0.58 11.04
N PHE A 266 14.06 1.31 12.10
CA PHE A 266 15.27 2.14 12.22
C PHE A 266 16.07 1.89 13.49
N GLY A 267 15.68 0.90 14.31
CA GLY A 267 16.34 0.60 15.59
C GLY A 267 17.83 0.29 15.48
N GLN A 268 18.30 -0.18 14.32
CA GLN A 268 19.73 -0.42 14.06
C GLN A 268 20.59 0.86 14.16
N TYR A 269 20.01 2.05 14.01
CA TYR A 269 20.70 3.35 14.13
C TYR A 269 20.61 3.95 15.53
N VAL A 270 19.73 3.42 16.39
CA VAL A 270 19.44 3.94 17.73
C VAL A 270 19.29 2.79 18.72
N PRO A 271 20.36 1.97 18.92
CA PRO A 271 20.28 0.77 19.75
C PRO A 271 19.88 1.14 21.18
N GLY A 272 18.98 0.35 21.78
CA GLY A 272 18.51 0.52 23.16
C GLY A 272 17.35 1.52 23.33
N ILE A 273 16.83 2.15 22.24
CA ILE A 273 15.67 3.02 22.30
C ILE A 273 14.45 2.28 21.75
N GLU A 274 13.48 1.96 22.60
CA GLU A 274 12.26 1.22 22.21
C GLU A 274 11.30 2.02 21.33
N SER A 275 11.25 3.34 21.48
CA SER A 275 10.38 4.25 20.71
C SER A 275 11.15 5.50 20.26
N PRO A 276 12.04 5.37 19.25
CA PRO A 276 12.86 6.48 18.79
C PRO A 276 12.03 7.52 18.03
N THR A 277 12.36 8.78 18.24
CA THR A 277 11.84 9.90 17.45
C THR A 277 12.54 10.00 16.09
N THR A 278 11.89 10.64 15.11
CA THR A 278 12.50 10.90 13.78
C THR A 278 13.85 11.61 13.87
N LEU A 279 14.00 12.58 14.77
CA LEU A 279 15.25 13.31 14.95
C LEU A 279 16.36 12.43 15.53
N GLN A 280 16.03 11.56 16.49
CA GLN A 280 17.00 10.59 17.03
C GLN A 280 17.48 9.61 15.96
N VAL A 281 16.57 9.11 15.10
CA VAL A 281 16.94 8.26 13.97
C VAL A 281 17.86 9.00 13.00
N LEU A 282 17.54 10.23 12.60
CA LEU A 282 18.39 11.02 11.71
C LEU A 282 19.77 11.26 12.32
N TRP A 283 19.85 11.59 13.61
CA TRP A 283 21.11 11.74 14.32
C TRP A 283 21.90 10.44 14.38
N GLY A 284 21.23 9.32 14.69
CA GLY A 284 21.84 7.99 14.67
C GLY A 284 22.42 7.62 13.31
N MET A 285 21.73 7.93 12.21
CA MET A 285 22.22 7.71 10.85
C MET A 285 23.46 8.56 10.52
N LEU A 286 23.50 9.82 10.97
CA LEU A 286 24.64 10.70 10.77
C LEU A 286 25.87 10.25 11.56
N THR A 287 25.67 9.70 12.75
CA THR A 287 26.76 9.24 13.64
C THR A 287 27.21 7.80 13.32
N HIS A 288 26.40 7.01 12.60
CA HIS A 288 26.71 5.62 12.23
C HIS A 288 26.69 5.40 10.70
N PRO A 289 27.53 6.11 9.91
CA PRO A 289 27.49 6.02 8.44
C PRO A 289 27.80 4.64 7.89
N VAL A 290 28.59 3.84 8.60
CA VAL A 290 28.91 2.44 8.25
C VAL A 290 27.66 1.57 8.28
N GLU A 291 26.80 1.70 9.31
CA GLU A 291 25.54 0.96 9.40
C GLU A 291 24.55 1.42 8.31
N VAL A 292 24.56 2.69 7.92
CA VAL A 292 23.78 3.18 6.78
C VAL A 292 24.27 2.51 5.49
N LEU A 293 25.56 2.48 5.24
CA LEU A 293 26.14 1.84 4.05
C LEU A 293 25.86 0.34 4.03
N LYS A 294 26.00 -0.35 5.14
CA LYS A 294 25.67 -1.76 5.29
C LYS A 294 24.18 -2.00 5.02
N SER A 295 23.31 -1.18 5.56
CA SER A 295 21.86 -1.23 5.32
C SER A 295 21.52 -0.99 3.84
N LEU A 296 22.25 -0.16 3.12
CA LEU A 296 22.05 0.07 1.69
C LEU A 296 22.46 -1.13 0.82
N LEU A 297 23.37 -1.97 1.29
CA LEU A 297 23.92 -3.08 0.52
C LEU A 297 23.35 -4.46 0.93
N THR A 298 22.81 -4.60 2.11
CA THR A 298 22.39 -5.90 2.66
C THR A 298 20.89 -5.98 2.93
N PRO A 299 20.18 -6.98 2.40
CA PRO A 299 20.62 -8.06 1.49
C PRO A 299 20.69 -7.57 0.05
N PHE A 300 21.83 -7.75 -0.61
CA PHE A 300 22.11 -7.20 -1.94
C PHE A 300 21.18 -7.75 -3.03
N ASP A 301 20.95 -9.06 -3.04
CA ASP A 301 20.08 -9.75 -3.98
C ASP A 301 18.67 -9.15 -4.02
N ARG A 302 18.08 -8.92 -2.84
CA ARG A 302 16.74 -8.36 -2.71
C ARG A 302 16.64 -6.92 -3.19
N ARG A 303 17.69 -6.12 -2.95
CA ARG A 303 17.75 -4.73 -3.42
C ARG A 303 17.85 -4.64 -4.92
N VAL A 304 18.71 -5.48 -5.52
CA VAL A 304 18.81 -5.57 -6.98
C VAL A 304 17.48 -6.02 -7.59
N MET A 305 16.84 -7.05 -7.05
CA MET A 305 15.53 -7.52 -7.53
C MET A 305 14.44 -6.43 -7.40
N TYR A 306 14.47 -5.68 -6.31
CA TYR A 306 13.57 -4.55 -6.11
C TYR A 306 13.73 -3.48 -7.20
N LEU A 307 14.97 -3.08 -7.51
CA LEU A 307 15.27 -2.10 -8.56
C LEU A 307 14.89 -2.62 -9.95
N LEU A 308 15.24 -3.87 -10.26
CA LEU A 308 14.88 -4.50 -11.54
C LEU A 308 13.35 -4.54 -11.72
N GLY A 309 12.59 -4.87 -10.67
CA GLY A 309 11.14 -4.86 -10.70
C GLY A 309 10.55 -3.47 -10.91
N GLN A 310 11.17 -2.43 -10.34
CA GLN A 310 10.77 -1.03 -10.55
C GLN A 310 11.03 -0.55 -11.99
N TRP A 311 12.11 -1.00 -12.63
CA TRP A 311 12.51 -0.52 -13.96
C TRP A 311 11.91 -1.34 -15.11
N LEU A 312 11.55 -2.59 -14.85
CA LEU A 312 11.04 -3.54 -15.86
C LEU A 312 9.87 -2.97 -16.69
N PRO A 313 8.81 -2.37 -16.11
CA PRO A 313 7.67 -1.87 -16.89
C PRO A 313 8.01 -0.70 -17.83
N LEU A 314 9.20 -0.09 -17.65
CA LEU A 314 9.72 1.00 -18.48
C LEU A 314 10.95 0.56 -19.31
N ALA A 315 11.10 -0.74 -19.55
CA ALA A 315 12.20 -1.30 -20.33
C ALA A 315 13.58 -0.80 -19.84
N PHE A 316 13.76 -0.71 -18.53
CA PHE A 316 14.97 -0.28 -17.83
C PHE A 316 15.45 1.15 -18.13
N VAL A 317 14.64 1.98 -18.80
CA VAL A 317 14.95 3.40 -19.04
C VAL A 317 15.26 4.16 -17.75
N PRO A 318 14.53 3.98 -16.63
CA PRO A 318 14.85 4.68 -15.39
C PRO A 318 16.25 4.40 -14.83
N ALA A 319 16.83 3.25 -15.12
CA ALA A 319 18.19 2.91 -14.68
C ALA A 319 19.25 3.87 -15.22
N VAL A 320 19.04 4.39 -16.44
CA VAL A 320 19.94 5.30 -17.14
C VAL A 320 19.43 6.75 -17.20
N ALA A 321 18.32 7.05 -16.53
CA ALA A 321 17.69 8.36 -16.49
C ALA A 321 18.11 9.12 -15.21
N PRO A 322 19.01 10.12 -15.27
CA PRO A 322 19.46 10.82 -14.06
C PRO A 322 18.35 11.48 -13.27
N ALA A 323 17.34 12.01 -13.96
CA ALA A 323 16.16 12.60 -13.31
C ALA A 323 15.39 11.57 -12.46
N SER A 324 15.27 10.32 -12.93
CA SER A 324 14.66 9.23 -12.14
C SER A 324 15.41 9.00 -10.83
N TRP A 325 16.74 8.96 -10.87
CA TRP A 325 17.57 8.76 -9.68
C TRP A 325 17.50 9.92 -8.69
N ILE A 326 17.42 11.16 -9.16
CA ILE A 326 17.32 12.32 -8.27
C ILE A 326 15.94 12.38 -7.62
N ILE A 327 14.87 12.25 -8.41
CA ILE A 327 13.50 12.41 -7.91
C ILE A 327 13.08 11.22 -7.05
N ALA A 328 13.31 10.00 -7.52
CA ALA A 328 12.99 8.78 -6.78
C ALA A 328 14.05 8.43 -5.72
N GLY A 329 15.24 9.01 -5.78
CA GLY A 329 16.39 8.64 -4.95
C GLY A 329 16.13 8.85 -3.46
N VAL A 330 15.49 9.95 -3.07
CA VAL A 330 15.20 10.24 -1.66
C VAL A 330 14.18 9.24 -1.08
N PRO A 331 12.99 9.02 -1.68
CA PRO A 331 12.09 7.99 -1.20
C PRO A 331 12.66 6.57 -1.33
N LEU A 332 13.47 6.28 -2.34
CA LEU A 332 14.16 5.00 -2.47
C LEU A 332 15.17 4.78 -1.33
N LEU A 333 15.98 5.80 -1.03
CA LEU A 333 16.92 5.76 0.08
C LEU A 333 16.21 5.43 1.40
N THR A 334 15.08 6.10 1.67
CA THR A 334 14.28 5.86 2.88
C THR A 334 13.80 4.41 3.00
N LEU A 335 13.49 3.74 1.88
CA LEU A 335 13.12 2.32 1.90
C LEU A 335 14.33 1.41 2.08
N LEU A 336 15.44 1.73 1.42
CA LEU A 336 16.63 0.89 1.43
C LEU A 336 17.38 0.91 2.78
N ILE A 337 17.25 1.96 3.58
CA ILE A 337 17.88 2.04 4.91
C ILE A 337 17.04 1.42 6.02
N GLN A 338 15.79 1.02 5.76
CA GLN A 338 14.96 0.35 6.76
C GLN A 338 15.44 -1.08 7.02
N SER A 339 15.36 -1.49 8.29
CA SER A 339 15.46 -2.89 8.67
C SER A 339 14.16 -3.63 8.31
N GLY A 340 14.26 -4.92 8.07
CA GLY A 340 13.12 -5.76 7.73
C GLY A 340 12.83 -5.86 6.24
N MET A 341 12.27 -7.02 5.88
CA MET A 341 12.06 -7.41 4.48
C MET A 341 10.84 -6.77 3.82
N SER A 342 9.89 -6.27 4.62
CA SER A 342 8.63 -5.71 4.10
C SER A 342 8.83 -4.45 3.25
N ALA A 343 9.84 -3.62 3.58
CA ALA A 343 10.17 -2.43 2.79
C ALA A 343 10.67 -2.76 1.37
N LEU A 344 11.25 -3.95 1.17
CA LEU A 344 11.76 -4.44 -0.12
C LEU A 344 10.75 -5.28 -0.91
N VAL A 345 9.52 -5.40 -0.45
CA VAL A 345 8.44 -6.07 -1.19
C VAL A 345 7.77 -5.05 -2.10
N ILE A 346 8.08 -5.13 -3.40
CA ILE A 346 7.63 -4.18 -4.41
C ILE A 346 6.10 -4.13 -4.58
N THR A 347 5.39 -5.18 -4.19
CA THR A 347 3.92 -5.29 -4.27
C THR A 347 3.20 -4.74 -3.03
N ILE A 348 3.93 -4.10 -2.10
CA ILE A 348 3.36 -3.44 -0.92
C ILE A 348 3.37 -1.91 -1.13
N ARG A 349 2.44 -1.21 -0.47
CA ARG A 349 2.16 0.23 -0.58
C ARG A 349 3.37 1.18 -0.62
N TYR A 350 4.47 0.83 0.05
CA TYR A 350 5.65 1.70 0.13
C TYR A 350 6.33 1.96 -1.22
N SER A 351 6.19 1.02 -2.16
CA SER A 351 6.76 1.15 -3.51
C SER A 351 6.10 2.25 -4.34
N VAL A 352 4.85 2.63 -4.01
CA VAL A 352 4.10 3.68 -4.73
C VAL A 352 4.79 5.05 -4.62
N ALA A 353 5.49 5.30 -3.51
CA ALA A 353 6.24 6.56 -3.31
C ALA A 353 7.35 6.80 -4.34
N ILE A 354 7.87 5.74 -4.95
CA ILE A 354 8.96 5.81 -5.94
C ILE A 354 8.41 6.03 -7.35
N VAL A 355 7.17 5.59 -7.61
CA VAL A 355 6.54 5.60 -8.93
C VAL A 355 6.60 6.97 -9.63
N PRO A 356 6.22 8.10 -9.00
CA PRO A 356 6.25 9.39 -9.68
C PRO A 356 7.64 9.77 -10.20
N GLY A 357 8.68 9.54 -9.41
CA GLY A 357 10.06 9.85 -9.78
C GLY A 357 10.57 9.01 -10.95
N ILE A 358 10.27 7.71 -10.94
CA ILE A 358 10.66 6.79 -12.00
C ILE A 358 9.96 7.15 -13.32
N PHE A 359 8.66 7.37 -13.30
CA PHE A 359 7.88 7.63 -14.52
C PHE A 359 8.14 9.02 -15.08
N TYR A 360 8.19 10.06 -14.24
CA TYR A 360 8.53 11.39 -14.71
C TYR A 360 9.97 11.47 -15.22
N GLY A 361 10.91 10.85 -14.54
CA GLY A 361 12.30 10.77 -15.00
C GLY A 361 12.44 10.05 -16.35
N ALA A 362 11.65 8.99 -16.58
CA ALA A 362 11.60 8.33 -17.89
C ALA A 362 11.03 9.24 -18.99
N ILE A 363 9.96 10.02 -18.69
CA ILE A 363 9.42 11.03 -19.62
C ILE A 363 10.52 12.03 -20.00
N LEU A 364 11.21 12.59 -19.03
CA LEU A 364 12.28 13.56 -19.24
C LEU A 364 13.45 12.97 -20.03
N TRP A 365 13.77 11.69 -19.81
CA TRP A 365 14.82 11.00 -20.55
C TRP A 365 14.46 10.85 -22.04
N TRP A 366 13.22 10.52 -22.36
CA TRP A 366 12.75 10.47 -23.73
C TRP A 366 12.60 11.85 -24.37
N ALA A 367 12.22 12.86 -23.58
CA ALA A 367 12.04 14.25 -24.03
C ALA A 367 13.33 15.01 -24.32
N SER A 368 14.48 14.37 -24.19
CA SER A 368 15.83 14.96 -24.33
C SER A 368 16.01 15.84 -25.58
N PRO A 369 16.86 16.87 -25.60
CA PRO A 369 16.68 18.24 -26.11
C PRO A 369 16.53 18.49 -27.61
N SER A 370 16.04 17.57 -28.39
CA SER A 370 15.93 17.77 -29.84
C SER A 370 14.69 18.51 -30.35
N GLN A 371 13.72 18.86 -29.49
CA GLN A 371 12.43 19.37 -29.98
C GLN A 371 11.95 20.72 -29.44
N ARG A 372 12.72 21.40 -28.56
CA ARG A 372 12.39 22.80 -28.17
C ARG A 372 13.64 23.65 -28.10
N PRO A 373 13.60 24.90 -28.59
CA PRO A 373 14.67 25.85 -28.30
C PRO A 373 14.69 26.08 -26.79
N VAL A 374 15.70 25.50 -26.14
CA VAL A 374 15.98 25.74 -24.73
C VAL A 374 16.39 27.20 -24.59
N PRO A 375 15.82 27.99 -23.67
CA PRO A 375 16.30 29.33 -23.40
C PRO A 375 17.82 29.30 -23.16
N GLU A 376 18.54 30.31 -23.67
CA GLU A 376 20.01 30.34 -23.65
C GLU A 376 20.65 30.13 -22.27
N LEU A 377 19.92 30.45 -21.20
CA LEU A 377 20.31 30.25 -19.80
C LEU A 377 20.48 28.76 -19.39
N VAL A 378 19.94 27.81 -20.15
CA VAL A 378 20.03 26.37 -19.84
C VAL A 378 21.19 25.68 -20.59
N LYS A 379 21.90 26.38 -21.47
CA LYS A 379 22.99 25.85 -22.29
C LYS A 379 24.23 25.32 -21.50
N ARG A 380 24.34 25.63 -20.21
CA ARG A 380 25.40 25.07 -19.34
C ARG A 380 24.82 24.30 -18.16
N SER A 381 24.15 23.17 -18.42
CA SER A 381 23.76 22.27 -17.34
C SER A 381 24.93 21.38 -16.92
N LEU A 382 24.94 20.95 -15.66
CA LEU A 382 25.92 20.03 -15.08
C LEU A 382 26.13 18.77 -15.97
N TRP A 383 25.10 18.37 -16.71
CA TRP A 383 25.08 17.21 -17.61
C TRP A 383 25.95 17.38 -18.87
N GLN A 384 26.09 18.61 -19.40
CA GLN A 384 27.02 18.89 -20.52
C GLN A 384 28.49 18.80 -20.05
N THR A 385 28.73 19.17 -18.81
CA THR A 385 30.07 19.08 -18.18
C THR A 385 30.49 17.61 -17.96
N LEU A 386 29.52 16.69 -17.83
CA LEU A 386 29.74 15.25 -17.66
C LEU A 386 29.85 14.49 -19.00
N GLY A 387 29.94 15.18 -20.14
CA GLY A 387 30.22 14.56 -21.45
C GLY A 387 29.06 13.78 -22.09
N PHE A 388 27.83 13.97 -21.61
CA PHE A 388 26.66 13.34 -22.25
C PHE A 388 26.28 14.07 -23.52
N THR A 389 26.65 13.52 -24.68
CA THR A 389 26.25 14.00 -26.01
C THR A 389 24.77 13.66 -26.26
N TYR A 390 23.96 14.68 -26.51
CA TYR A 390 22.52 14.58 -26.75
C TYR A 390 22.25 14.15 -28.19
N ARG A 391 22.05 12.85 -28.41
CA ARG A 391 21.53 12.33 -29.67
C ARG A 391 19.99 12.21 -29.54
N THR A 392 19.26 12.63 -30.58
CA THR A 392 17.80 12.48 -30.64
C THR A 392 17.38 11.02 -30.40
N ARG A 393 16.63 10.77 -29.35
CA ARG A 393 16.18 9.43 -29.01
C ARG A 393 14.92 9.11 -29.79
N GLN A 394 15.05 8.18 -30.74
CA GLN A 394 13.90 7.70 -31.51
C GLN A 394 13.46 6.32 -31.00
N LEU A 395 12.15 6.13 -30.85
CA LEU A 395 11.59 4.82 -30.52
C LEU A 395 11.69 3.90 -31.74
N THR A 396 12.71 3.04 -31.76
CA THR A 396 12.85 2.04 -32.83
C THR A 396 11.79 0.94 -32.72
N PRO A 397 11.36 0.31 -33.83
CA PRO A 397 10.38 -0.79 -33.79
C PRO A 397 10.85 -1.96 -32.89
N THR A 398 12.15 -2.28 -32.91
CA THR A 398 12.74 -3.33 -32.06
C THR A 398 12.63 -2.98 -30.58
N PHE A 399 13.00 -1.76 -30.18
CA PHE A 399 12.90 -1.34 -28.79
C PHE A 399 11.42 -1.27 -28.31
N ARG A 400 10.50 -0.86 -29.20
CA ARG A 400 9.06 -0.89 -28.91
C ARG A 400 8.58 -2.32 -28.60
N ARG A 401 8.97 -3.31 -29.42
CA ARG A 401 8.62 -4.73 -29.17
C ARG A 401 9.21 -5.22 -27.85
N PHE A 402 10.48 -4.93 -27.60
CA PHE A 402 11.13 -5.24 -26.33
C PHE A 402 10.38 -4.63 -25.13
N TRP A 403 9.97 -3.37 -25.23
CA TRP A 403 9.23 -2.70 -24.17
C TRP A 403 7.87 -3.35 -23.90
N VAL A 404 7.14 -3.71 -24.95
CA VAL A 404 5.86 -4.44 -24.80
C VAL A 404 6.08 -5.78 -24.08
N VAL A 405 7.16 -6.51 -24.41
CA VAL A 405 7.54 -7.75 -23.70
C VAL A 405 7.85 -7.48 -22.23
N CYS A 406 8.57 -6.41 -21.91
CA CYS A 406 8.85 -6.02 -20.52
C CYS A 406 7.56 -5.70 -19.74
N ILE A 407 6.59 -5.00 -20.34
CA ILE A 407 5.29 -4.72 -19.72
C ILE A 407 4.52 -6.04 -19.49
N ALA A 408 4.44 -6.91 -20.49
CA ALA A 408 3.77 -8.21 -20.36
C ALA A 408 4.42 -9.06 -19.27
N LEU A 409 5.75 -9.12 -19.23
CA LEU A 409 6.50 -9.84 -18.20
C LEU A 409 6.25 -9.24 -16.81
N SER A 410 6.20 -7.91 -16.69
CA SER A 410 5.88 -7.22 -15.44
C SER A 410 4.48 -7.63 -14.94
N ILE A 411 3.46 -7.57 -15.78
CA ILE A 411 2.09 -8.00 -15.44
C ILE A 411 2.08 -9.46 -14.99
N THR A 412 2.72 -10.35 -15.75
CA THR A 412 2.78 -11.77 -15.42
C THR A 412 3.44 -12.03 -14.07
N LEU A 413 4.60 -11.42 -13.83
CA LEU A 413 5.32 -11.60 -12.58
C LEU A 413 4.53 -11.10 -11.37
N VAL A 414 3.89 -9.92 -11.44
CA VAL A 414 3.13 -9.38 -10.31
C VAL A 414 1.85 -10.20 -10.04
N THR A 415 1.21 -10.74 -11.06
CA THR A 415 0.00 -11.55 -10.90
C THR A 415 0.29 -12.92 -10.30
N LEU A 416 1.52 -13.44 -10.48
CA LEU A 416 1.96 -14.72 -9.93
C LEU A 416 2.75 -14.59 -8.63
N SER A 417 3.10 -13.36 -8.19
CA SER A 417 3.95 -13.18 -7.00
C SER A 417 3.15 -13.14 -5.70
N SER A 418 3.66 -13.82 -4.68
CA SER A 418 3.23 -13.69 -3.29
C SER A 418 3.76 -12.35 -2.70
N PRO A 419 3.05 -11.69 -1.73
CA PRO A 419 1.84 -12.14 -1.03
C PRO A 419 0.53 -11.75 -1.72
N ASN A 420 0.56 -10.97 -2.79
CA ASN A 420 -0.63 -10.40 -3.44
C ASN A 420 -0.83 -10.97 -4.84
N GLN A 421 -0.64 -12.27 -5.00
CA GLN A 421 -0.91 -12.92 -6.28
C GLN A 421 -2.41 -12.92 -6.61
N ALA A 422 -2.77 -12.46 -7.81
CA ALA A 422 -4.16 -12.40 -8.23
C ALA A 422 -4.74 -13.80 -8.47
N PHE A 423 -3.91 -14.75 -8.88
CA PHE A 423 -4.33 -16.10 -9.27
C PHE A 423 -4.12 -17.15 -8.17
N TYR A 424 -4.21 -16.75 -6.89
CA TYR A 424 -4.08 -17.67 -5.75
C TYR A 424 -5.14 -18.81 -5.76
N PHE A 425 -6.20 -18.68 -6.54
CA PHE A 425 -7.22 -19.71 -6.73
C PHE A 425 -6.86 -20.71 -7.86
N LEU A 426 -5.86 -20.42 -8.69
CA LEU A 426 -5.35 -21.31 -9.74
C LEU A 426 -4.00 -21.93 -9.38
N LEU A 427 -3.20 -21.24 -8.59
CA LEU A 427 -1.85 -21.62 -8.23
C LEU A 427 -1.71 -21.74 -6.72
N PRO A 428 -0.89 -22.68 -6.22
CA PRO A 428 -0.61 -22.76 -4.80
C PRO A 428 -0.06 -21.45 -4.26
N GLU A 429 -0.53 -21.03 -3.09
CA GLU A 429 0.03 -19.89 -2.37
C GLU A 429 1.44 -20.16 -1.87
N SER A 430 1.76 -21.43 -1.64
CA SER A 430 3.09 -21.91 -1.31
C SER A 430 3.32 -23.32 -1.83
N PHE A 431 4.54 -23.57 -2.31
CA PHE A 431 4.99 -24.91 -2.70
C PHE A 431 5.71 -25.65 -1.57
N ASN A 432 6.25 -24.94 -0.59
CA ASN A 432 6.92 -25.54 0.57
C ASN A 432 6.85 -24.63 1.81
N PRO A 433 6.02 -24.99 2.77
CA PRO A 433 5.02 -26.08 2.76
C PRO A 433 3.95 -25.85 1.71
N TRP A 434 3.35 -26.93 1.23
CA TRP A 434 2.26 -26.85 0.24
C TRP A 434 1.02 -26.19 0.86
N LEU A 435 0.53 -25.15 0.20
CA LEU A 435 -0.74 -24.52 0.51
C LEU A 435 -1.49 -24.20 -0.78
N TYR A 436 -2.61 -24.85 -0.97
CA TYR A 436 -3.53 -24.60 -2.06
C TYR A 436 -4.98 -24.84 -1.63
N ILE A 437 -5.80 -23.81 -1.73
CA ILE A 437 -7.22 -23.88 -1.44
C ILE A 437 -7.97 -23.66 -2.75
N THR A 438 -8.75 -24.66 -3.18
CA THR A 438 -9.48 -24.60 -4.45
C THR A 438 -10.55 -23.50 -4.43
N LEU A 439 -10.87 -22.96 -5.59
CA LEU A 439 -11.88 -21.91 -5.73
C LEU A 439 -13.25 -22.30 -5.16
N PRO A 440 -13.83 -23.50 -5.44
CA PRO A 440 -15.07 -23.93 -4.81
C PRO A 440 -14.99 -23.91 -3.28
N ARG A 441 -13.91 -24.47 -2.70
CA ARG A 441 -13.72 -24.53 -1.25
C ARG A 441 -13.64 -23.14 -0.62
N GLN A 442 -13.01 -22.16 -1.29
CA GLN A 442 -12.99 -20.76 -0.82
C GLN A 442 -14.39 -20.17 -0.73
N TRP A 443 -15.23 -20.41 -1.73
CA TRP A 443 -16.60 -19.89 -1.76
C TRP A 443 -17.53 -20.62 -0.78
N GLU A 444 -17.42 -21.94 -0.64
CA GLU A 444 -18.16 -22.73 0.36
C GLU A 444 -17.86 -22.23 1.77
N HIS A 445 -16.57 -22.12 2.13
CA HIS A 445 -16.14 -21.59 3.44
C HIS A 445 -16.63 -20.15 3.66
N SER A 446 -16.58 -19.32 2.62
CA SER A 446 -17.07 -17.94 2.69
C SER A 446 -18.58 -17.83 2.93
N GLN A 447 -19.39 -18.81 2.50
CA GLN A 447 -20.82 -18.84 2.81
C GLN A 447 -21.03 -19.08 4.29
N VAL A 448 -20.32 -20.05 4.87
CA VAL A 448 -20.36 -20.31 6.32
C VAL A 448 -19.97 -19.07 7.11
N LEU A 449 -18.87 -18.40 6.73
CA LEU A 449 -18.44 -17.16 7.36
C LEU A 449 -19.53 -16.07 7.32
N ARG A 450 -20.17 -15.87 6.16
CA ARG A 450 -21.27 -14.91 6.01
C ARG A 450 -22.46 -15.25 6.90
N ASP A 451 -22.81 -16.52 7.00
CA ASP A 451 -23.95 -16.96 7.81
C ASP A 451 -23.68 -16.76 9.31
N VAL A 452 -22.45 -17.05 9.76
CA VAL A 452 -22.03 -16.83 11.15
C VAL A 452 -22.00 -15.33 11.50
N ILE A 453 -21.41 -14.47 10.64
CA ILE A 453 -21.32 -13.04 10.96
C ILE A 453 -22.66 -12.29 10.87
N ARG A 454 -23.65 -12.81 10.11
CA ARG A 454 -25.00 -12.23 10.02
C ARG A 454 -25.78 -12.30 11.32
N VAL A 455 -25.44 -13.25 12.19
CA VAL A 455 -26.09 -13.38 13.51
C VAL A 455 -25.67 -12.25 14.47
N ILE A 456 -24.51 -11.62 14.22
CA ILE A 456 -23.97 -10.57 15.06
C ILE A 456 -24.69 -9.25 14.77
N PRO A 457 -25.38 -8.62 15.76
CA PRO A 457 -26.03 -7.33 15.57
C PRO A 457 -25.05 -6.25 15.08
N ALA A 458 -25.54 -5.31 14.27
CA ALA A 458 -24.71 -4.29 13.65
C ALA A 458 -24.05 -3.33 14.67
N ASP A 459 -24.71 -3.10 15.78
CA ASP A 459 -24.30 -2.22 16.89
C ASP A 459 -23.53 -2.94 18.01
N ALA A 460 -23.53 -4.28 18.01
CA ALA A 460 -22.82 -5.06 19.02
C ALA A 460 -21.30 -4.90 18.93
N SER A 461 -20.65 -4.94 20.08
CA SER A 461 -19.18 -4.96 20.18
C SER A 461 -18.63 -6.33 19.83
N VAL A 462 -17.55 -6.38 19.00
CA VAL A 462 -17.04 -7.64 18.42
C VAL A 462 -15.53 -7.74 18.49
N ALA A 463 -15.03 -8.90 18.94
CA ALA A 463 -13.66 -9.33 18.70
C ALA A 463 -13.61 -10.32 17.54
N ALA A 464 -12.82 -10.06 16.48
CA ALA A 464 -12.81 -10.88 15.28
C ALA A 464 -11.38 -11.23 14.82
N THR A 465 -11.18 -12.43 14.25
CA THR A 465 -9.91 -12.75 13.63
C THR A 465 -9.64 -11.86 12.41
N THR A 466 -8.37 -11.66 12.06
CA THR A 466 -7.84 -10.67 11.11
C THR A 466 -8.69 -10.48 9.85
N TYR A 467 -9.11 -11.56 9.21
CA TYR A 467 -9.81 -11.52 7.93
C TYR A 467 -11.32 -11.32 8.04
N LEU A 468 -11.87 -11.45 9.25
CA LEU A 468 -13.27 -11.14 9.57
C LEU A 468 -13.45 -9.66 9.94
N ILE A 469 -12.38 -8.94 10.22
CA ILE A 469 -12.45 -7.52 10.58
C ILE A 469 -13.03 -6.65 9.45
N PRO A 470 -12.61 -6.74 8.17
CA PRO A 470 -13.14 -5.86 7.13
C PRO A 470 -14.67 -5.87 7.02
N PRO A 471 -15.37 -7.00 6.91
CA PRO A 471 -16.83 -7.00 6.81
C PRO A 471 -17.54 -6.57 8.12
N LEU A 472 -16.85 -6.65 9.27
CA LEU A 472 -17.38 -6.26 10.57
C LEU A 472 -16.99 -4.84 11.00
N SER A 473 -16.17 -4.12 10.23
CA SER A 473 -15.56 -2.84 10.62
C SER A 473 -16.49 -1.64 10.53
N THR A 474 -17.73 -1.80 10.06
CA THR A 474 -18.76 -0.75 10.03
C THR A 474 -19.46 -0.67 11.38
N ARG A 475 -18.67 -0.45 12.45
CA ARG A 475 -19.13 -0.34 13.85
C ARG A 475 -18.14 0.42 14.73
N ARG A 476 -18.62 0.87 15.88
CA ARG A 476 -17.83 1.66 16.83
C ARG A 476 -16.78 0.81 17.54
N GLU A 477 -17.18 -0.35 18.09
CA GLU A 477 -16.41 -1.18 18.98
C GLU A 477 -16.06 -2.50 18.29
N ILE A 478 -14.80 -2.60 17.85
CA ILE A 478 -14.26 -3.82 17.26
C ILE A 478 -12.79 -3.97 17.63
N THR A 479 -12.38 -5.20 17.98
CA THR A 479 -11.00 -5.55 18.32
C THR A 479 -10.56 -6.77 17.52
N ARG A 480 -9.26 -7.00 17.46
CA ARG A 480 -8.71 -8.22 16.85
C ARG A 480 -8.61 -9.33 17.88
N PHE A 481 -9.41 -10.39 17.72
CA PHE A 481 -9.35 -11.55 18.58
C PHE A 481 -7.93 -12.18 18.58
N PRO A 482 -7.31 -12.51 19.74
CA PRO A 482 -7.94 -12.77 21.04
C PRO A 482 -8.07 -11.59 22.00
N ASN A 483 -7.85 -10.33 21.58
CA ASN A 483 -8.15 -9.20 22.44
C ASN A 483 -9.68 -9.03 22.59
N LEU A 484 -10.16 -9.15 23.83
CA LEU A 484 -11.59 -9.06 24.17
C LEU A 484 -11.94 -7.79 24.94
N GLN A 485 -10.98 -6.92 25.19
CA GLN A 485 -11.14 -5.77 26.05
C GLN A 485 -10.94 -4.47 25.30
N LEU A 486 -11.76 -3.48 25.62
CA LEU A 486 -11.69 -2.13 25.11
C LEU A 486 -12.04 -1.15 26.23
N ARG A 487 -11.37 0.01 26.29
CA ARG A 487 -11.79 1.13 27.13
C ARG A 487 -12.85 1.93 26.39
N ASP A 488 -13.96 2.17 27.03
CA ASP A 488 -15.01 3.05 26.50
C ASP A 488 -14.60 4.54 26.58
N GLU A 489 -15.53 5.44 26.21
CA GLU A 489 -15.27 6.89 26.22
C GLU A 489 -15.11 7.45 27.65
N GLN A 490 -15.59 6.76 28.65
CA GLN A 490 -15.46 7.08 30.08
C GLN A 490 -14.19 6.46 30.71
N GLY A 491 -13.40 5.72 29.93
CA GLY A 491 -12.19 5.04 30.38
C GLY A 491 -12.44 3.71 31.12
N GLN A 492 -13.69 3.24 31.18
CA GLN A 492 -14.04 1.97 31.81
C GLN A 492 -13.73 0.80 30.87
N VAL A 493 -13.26 -0.30 31.46
CA VAL A 493 -12.96 -1.52 30.70
C VAL A 493 -14.24 -2.26 30.39
N LYS A 494 -14.50 -2.44 29.08
CA LYS A 494 -15.64 -3.18 28.55
C LYS A 494 -15.15 -4.46 27.87
N MET A 495 -15.84 -5.58 28.13
CA MET A 495 -15.63 -6.83 27.42
C MET A 495 -16.51 -6.87 26.18
N MET A 496 -15.97 -7.35 25.06
CA MET A 496 -16.71 -7.51 23.80
C MET A 496 -17.92 -8.43 23.99
N GLU A 497 -19.04 -8.09 23.35
CA GLU A 497 -20.27 -8.91 23.43
C GLU A 497 -20.15 -10.20 22.62
N TYR A 498 -19.47 -10.15 21.50
CA TYR A 498 -19.23 -11.28 20.62
C TYR A 498 -17.73 -11.48 20.36
N ALA A 499 -17.34 -12.75 20.20
CA ALA A 499 -16.03 -13.11 19.65
C ALA A 499 -16.21 -14.11 18.52
N VAL A 500 -15.60 -13.84 17.36
CA VAL A 500 -15.70 -14.69 16.18
C VAL A 500 -14.33 -15.03 15.63
N ALA A 501 -14.09 -16.32 15.37
CA ALA A 501 -12.82 -16.78 14.83
C ALA A 501 -12.99 -17.77 13.69
N ASP A 502 -12.17 -17.57 12.66
CA ASP A 502 -11.95 -18.54 11.57
C ASP A 502 -10.70 -19.37 11.93
N LEU A 503 -10.93 -20.48 12.65
CA LEU A 503 -9.86 -21.37 13.09
C LEU A 503 -9.38 -22.23 11.92
N TRP A 504 -10.27 -22.61 10.98
CA TRP A 504 -9.90 -23.37 9.80
C TRP A 504 -8.82 -22.62 9.00
N ARG A 505 -9.03 -21.35 8.74
CA ARG A 505 -8.06 -20.57 8.01
C ARG A 505 -6.74 -20.40 8.75
N LEU A 506 -6.78 -20.13 10.06
CA LEU A 506 -5.58 -20.04 10.86
C LEU A 506 -4.77 -21.34 10.84
N ASP A 507 -5.46 -22.50 10.85
CA ASP A 507 -4.81 -23.81 10.76
C ASP A 507 -4.18 -24.03 9.38
N GLN A 508 -4.86 -23.68 8.28
CA GLN A 508 -4.30 -23.80 6.93
C GLN A 508 -3.04 -22.95 6.74
N TYR A 509 -2.99 -21.75 7.33
CA TYR A 509 -1.90 -20.79 7.12
C TYR A 509 -0.79 -20.85 8.17
N GLN A 510 -1.02 -21.46 9.32
CA GLN A 510 -0.03 -21.57 10.39
C GLN A 510 1.32 -22.20 9.98
N PRO A 511 1.40 -23.14 9.03
CA PRO A 511 2.70 -23.67 8.61
C PRO A 511 3.58 -22.65 7.88
N LEU A 512 2.96 -21.67 7.23
CA LEU A 512 3.62 -20.60 6.49
C LEU A 512 4.00 -19.41 7.37
N PHE A 513 3.06 -18.98 8.22
CA PHE A 513 3.20 -17.76 8.99
C PHE A 513 3.32 -18.03 10.50
N LYS A 514 4.45 -17.60 11.09
CA LYS A 514 4.68 -17.73 12.54
C LYS A 514 3.59 -16.99 13.34
N GLY A 515 3.12 -15.85 12.84
CA GLY A 515 2.07 -15.07 13.49
C GLY A 515 0.73 -15.81 13.57
N ASP A 516 0.35 -16.55 12.53
CA ASP A 516 -0.90 -17.33 12.54
C ASP A 516 -0.80 -18.55 13.45
N HIS A 517 0.38 -19.19 13.49
CA HIS A 517 0.67 -20.26 14.46
C HIS A 517 0.52 -19.79 15.92
N GLN A 518 1.14 -18.67 16.26
CA GLN A 518 1.04 -18.10 17.61
C GLN A 518 -0.40 -17.69 17.94
N ARG A 519 -1.09 -17.07 16.98
CA ARG A 519 -2.47 -16.63 17.16
C ARG A 519 -3.44 -17.78 17.33
N LEU A 520 -3.31 -18.84 16.54
CA LEU A 520 -4.14 -20.04 16.69
C LEU A 520 -3.98 -20.65 18.08
N SER A 521 -2.74 -20.82 18.56
CA SER A 521 -2.46 -21.33 19.91
C SER A 521 -3.10 -20.45 21.00
N LEU A 522 -2.92 -19.13 20.92
CA LEU A 522 -3.50 -18.19 21.88
C LEU A 522 -5.03 -18.19 21.87
N ILE A 523 -5.65 -18.30 20.69
CA ILE A 523 -7.12 -18.31 20.55
C ILE A 523 -7.70 -19.59 21.18
N ILE A 524 -7.11 -20.75 20.91
CA ILE A 524 -7.56 -22.03 21.49
C ILE A 524 -7.51 -21.94 23.02
N THR A 525 -6.38 -21.51 23.58
CA THR A 525 -6.23 -21.35 25.04
C THR A 525 -7.27 -20.39 25.61
N ARG A 526 -7.45 -19.24 24.95
CA ARG A 526 -8.43 -18.22 25.40
C ARG A 526 -9.86 -18.72 25.34
N MET A 527 -10.22 -19.47 24.30
CA MET A 527 -11.55 -20.08 24.19
C MET A 527 -11.80 -21.11 25.30
N ASP A 528 -10.83 -21.98 25.59
CA ASP A 528 -10.93 -22.94 26.67
C ASP A 528 -11.17 -22.26 28.05
N GLU A 529 -10.42 -21.18 28.32
CA GLU A 529 -10.61 -20.35 29.53
C GLU A 529 -12.02 -19.75 29.60
N MET A 530 -12.49 -19.15 28.51
CA MET A 530 -13.79 -18.48 28.45
C MET A 530 -14.94 -19.45 28.63
N ILE A 531 -14.88 -20.62 28.02
CA ILE A 531 -15.88 -21.67 28.13
C ILE A 531 -15.89 -22.28 29.53
N ALA A 532 -14.70 -22.59 30.11
CA ALA A 532 -14.56 -23.15 31.43
C ALA A 532 -15.07 -22.18 32.52
N GLN A 533 -14.75 -20.90 32.41
CA GLN A 533 -15.21 -19.84 33.32
C GLN A 533 -16.65 -19.41 33.10
N LYS A 534 -17.32 -19.91 32.03
CA LYS A 534 -18.67 -19.53 31.61
C LYS A 534 -18.84 -18.03 31.37
N THR A 535 -17.76 -17.34 31.02
CA THR A 535 -17.79 -15.91 30.68
C THR A 535 -18.36 -15.68 29.29
N TYR A 536 -18.10 -16.63 28.37
CA TYR A 536 -18.70 -16.71 27.05
C TYR A 536 -19.21 -18.12 26.79
N GLY A 537 -20.35 -18.21 26.09
CA GLY A 537 -20.84 -19.48 25.56
C GLY A 537 -20.52 -19.63 24.08
N LEU A 538 -20.16 -20.85 23.70
CA LEU A 538 -19.97 -21.23 22.29
C LEU A 538 -21.37 -21.45 21.67
N VAL A 539 -21.81 -20.49 20.84
CA VAL A 539 -23.16 -20.46 20.27
C VAL A 539 -23.23 -21.03 18.86
N GLN A 540 -22.14 -20.95 18.10
CA GLN A 540 -22.04 -21.60 16.77
C GLN A 540 -20.64 -22.17 16.57
N LEU A 541 -20.59 -23.33 15.90
CA LEU A 541 -19.37 -23.95 15.38
C LEU A 541 -19.73 -24.67 14.07
N GLN A 542 -19.20 -24.17 12.95
CA GLN A 542 -19.42 -24.75 11.64
C GLN A 542 -18.16 -24.53 10.79
N ASP A 543 -17.67 -25.60 10.14
CA ASP A 543 -16.52 -25.55 9.23
C ASP A 543 -15.27 -24.83 9.83
N GLY A 544 -15.01 -25.05 11.13
CA GLY A 544 -13.90 -24.40 11.83
C GLY A 544 -14.12 -22.91 12.15
N VAL A 545 -15.29 -22.37 11.84
CA VAL A 545 -15.69 -21.01 12.24
C VAL A 545 -16.45 -21.08 13.56
N VAL A 546 -16.01 -20.30 14.55
CA VAL A 546 -16.61 -20.28 15.88
C VAL A 546 -17.18 -18.91 16.20
N LEU A 547 -18.36 -18.89 16.82
CA LEU A 547 -18.98 -17.71 17.39
C LEU A 547 -19.22 -17.92 18.90
N LEU A 548 -18.67 -17.01 19.69
CA LEU A 548 -18.88 -16.96 21.14
C LEU A 548 -19.67 -15.71 21.49
N GLN A 549 -20.56 -15.82 22.48
CA GLN A 549 -21.37 -14.72 23.00
C GLN A 549 -21.18 -14.59 24.52
N LYS A 550 -20.98 -13.38 24.99
CA LYS A 550 -20.79 -13.07 26.41
C LYS A 550 -22.05 -13.35 27.22
N GLY A 551 -21.88 -14.01 28.37
CA GLY A 551 -22.93 -14.19 29.38
C GLY A 551 -24.05 -15.19 29.01
N VAL A 552 -23.91 -15.92 27.89
CA VAL A 552 -24.84 -17.00 27.54
C VAL A 552 -24.19 -18.37 27.76
N PRO A 553 -24.96 -19.44 28.03
CA PRO A 553 -24.42 -20.79 28.12
C PRO A 553 -24.04 -21.31 26.73
N SER A 554 -23.00 -22.15 26.68
CA SER A 554 -22.65 -22.86 25.46
C SER A 554 -23.75 -23.85 25.06
N GLN A 555 -24.00 -23.98 23.77
CA GLN A 555 -24.92 -24.99 23.26
C GLN A 555 -24.30 -26.40 23.38
N PRO A 556 -25.03 -27.43 23.84
CA PRO A 556 -24.46 -28.76 24.03
C PRO A 556 -23.86 -29.37 22.74
N GLU A 557 -24.53 -29.14 21.60
CA GLU A 557 -24.07 -29.61 20.30
C GLU A 557 -22.74 -29.00 19.89
N THR A 558 -22.56 -27.68 20.13
CA THR A 558 -21.31 -26.98 19.79
C THR A 558 -20.16 -27.41 20.71
N LEU A 559 -20.41 -27.72 21.98
CA LEU A 559 -19.40 -28.26 22.89
C LEU A 559 -18.95 -29.65 22.47
N THR A 560 -19.90 -30.50 22.05
CA THR A 560 -19.59 -31.85 21.55
C THR A 560 -18.74 -31.77 20.28
N ALA A 561 -19.01 -30.81 19.39
CA ALA A 561 -18.24 -30.57 18.17
C ALA A 561 -16.88 -29.91 18.44
N TRP A 562 -16.77 -29.11 19.49
CA TRP A 562 -15.52 -28.39 19.85
C TRP A 562 -14.41 -29.35 20.27
N ALA A 563 -14.72 -30.37 21.08
CA ALA A 563 -13.70 -31.26 21.63
C ALA A 563 -12.83 -31.96 20.57
N PRO A 564 -13.38 -32.61 19.53
CA PRO A 564 -12.58 -33.22 18.46
C PRO A 564 -11.83 -32.18 17.61
N LEU A 565 -12.47 -31.07 17.24
CA LEU A 565 -11.81 -30.00 16.48
C LEU A 565 -10.61 -29.43 17.25
N ARG A 566 -10.78 -29.16 18.54
CA ARG A 566 -9.70 -28.69 19.41
C ARG A 566 -8.50 -29.65 19.40
N GLN A 567 -8.75 -30.94 19.51
CA GLN A 567 -7.68 -31.95 19.51
C GLN A 567 -6.96 -32.00 18.16
N GLU A 568 -7.69 -31.88 17.05
CA GLU A 568 -7.13 -31.79 15.70
C GLU A 568 -6.21 -30.56 15.56
N LEU A 569 -6.68 -29.38 15.97
CA LEU A 569 -5.92 -28.14 15.92
C LEU A 569 -4.64 -28.19 16.78
N LEU A 570 -4.70 -28.75 17.98
CA LEU A 570 -3.52 -28.93 18.84
C LEU A 570 -2.50 -29.87 18.20
N THR A 571 -2.96 -30.99 17.64
CA THR A 571 -2.09 -31.93 16.92
C THR A 571 -1.41 -31.27 15.70
N SER A 572 -2.14 -30.43 14.97
CA SER A 572 -1.64 -29.66 13.83
C SER A 572 -0.57 -28.64 14.26
N LEU A 573 -0.78 -27.94 15.40
CA LEU A 573 0.18 -27.02 15.99
C LEU A 573 1.48 -27.73 16.40
N GLU A 574 1.39 -28.89 17.07
CA GLU A 574 2.56 -29.69 17.48
C GLU A 574 3.38 -30.15 16.27
N LYS A 575 2.73 -30.69 15.23
CA LYS A 575 3.40 -31.11 13.99
C LYS A 575 4.15 -29.94 13.33
N THR A 576 3.54 -28.77 13.30
CA THR A 576 4.17 -27.57 12.72
C THR A 576 5.37 -27.11 13.55
N THR A 577 5.28 -27.15 14.88
CA THR A 577 6.38 -26.80 15.80
C THR A 577 7.56 -27.72 15.58
N LEU A 578 7.34 -29.03 15.60
CA LEU A 578 8.39 -30.05 15.38
C LEU A 578 9.09 -29.87 14.02
N LYS A 579 8.34 -29.57 12.96
CA LYS A 579 8.89 -29.33 11.62
C LYS A 579 9.75 -28.06 11.57
N ARG A 580 9.36 -27.01 12.27
CA ARG A 580 10.14 -25.76 12.36
C ARG A 580 11.44 -25.96 13.14
N ASP A 581 11.41 -26.71 14.22
CA ASP A 581 12.60 -26.97 15.04
C ASP A 581 13.61 -27.84 14.27
N ARG A 582 13.19 -28.88 13.58
CA ARG A 582 14.04 -29.67 12.67
C ARG A 582 14.71 -28.79 11.60
N ASN A 583 13.98 -27.86 10.99
CA ASN A 583 14.52 -26.95 9.98
C ASN A 583 15.49 -25.89 10.56
N ARG A 584 15.37 -25.56 11.84
CA ARG A 584 16.34 -24.71 12.55
C ARG A 584 17.65 -25.43 12.84
N VAL A 585 17.58 -26.68 13.27
CA VAL A 585 18.77 -27.49 13.56
C VAL A 585 19.53 -27.83 12.29
N SER A 586 18.84 -28.02 11.15
CA SER A 586 19.46 -28.39 9.88
C SER A 586 20.07 -27.21 9.09
N LYS A 587 19.83 -25.96 9.49
CA LYS A 587 20.47 -24.77 8.90
C LYS A 587 21.47 -24.20 9.91
N PRO A 588 22.81 -24.42 9.72
CA PRO A 588 23.79 -23.70 10.51
C PRO A 588 23.56 -22.19 10.37
N ALA A 589 23.72 -21.47 11.47
CA ALA A 589 23.59 -20.03 11.51
C ALA A 589 24.40 -19.42 10.35
N ARG A 590 23.74 -18.84 9.37
CA ARG A 590 24.41 -17.95 8.44
C ARG A 590 24.74 -16.69 9.23
N VAL A 591 26.01 -16.59 9.59
CA VAL A 591 26.67 -15.44 10.22
C VAL A 591 26.58 -14.22 9.31
#